data_ff804a5cb7426a9f16b63ac7b496321d
#
_entry.id   ff804a5cb7426a9f16b63ac7b496321d
#
_cell.length_a   1.000
_cell.length_b   1.000
_cell.length_c   1.000
_cell.angle_alpha   90.00
_cell.angle_beta   90.00
_cell.angle_gamma   90.00
#
_symmetry.space_group_name_H-M   'P 1'
#
loop_
_entity.id
_entity.type
_entity.pdbx_description
1 polymer ?
#
loop_
_entity_poly.entity_id
_entity_poly.type
_entity_poly.pdbx_seq_one_letter_code
_entity_poly.pdbx_strand_id
1 'polypeptide(L)'
;MSDKPKAILIKDIIAENPVIRQVLGICSSLAVTNLLANTLFMCIGVTFVTALSNFTISILRNYIPKRIRMIVQVLIIASYVMIVDIVIKAVNPDIHRFIGPYVGLIITNCIIMGRAEAFASQNKPGISLLDGLASGIGYSMILISIAIVRETLGFGSILGFALPAKDIWWHQWTIMVMPPGAFFMLGIITWFARSRLEKAEA
;
A
#
# COMPACT_ATOMS: atom_id res chain seq x y z
N MET A 1 16.97 -6.98 -22.17
CA MET A 1 17.51 -5.74 -21.59
C MET A 1 17.77 -6.03 -20.14
N SER A 2 19.04 -6.04 -19.78
CA SER A 2 19.50 -6.43 -18.42
C SER A 2 19.60 -5.17 -17.57
N ASP A 3 18.46 -4.69 -17.07
CA ASP A 3 18.48 -3.64 -16.07
C ASP A 3 18.95 -4.23 -14.74
N LYS A 4 20.02 -3.65 -14.20
CA LYS A 4 20.59 -4.08 -12.92
C LYS A 4 19.49 -4.02 -11.85
N PRO A 5 19.32 -5.02 -10.99
CA PRO A 5 18.22 -5.11 -10.02
C PRO A 5 18.09 -3.86 -9.12
N LYS A 6 19.19 -3.18 -8.84
CA LYS A 6 19.19 -1.92 -8.08
C LYS A 6 18.54 -0.75 -8.82
N ALA A 7 18.67 -0.67 -10.15
CA ALA A 7 18.08 0.39 -10.94
C ALA A 7 16.55 0.22 -11.03
N ILE A 8 16.06 -1.01 -11.11
CA ILE A 8 14.62 -1.34 -11.07
C ILE A 8 14.02 -0.91 -9.73
N LEU A 9 14.69 -1.24 -8.61
CA LEU A 9 14.21 -0.90 -7.28
C LEU A 9 14.02 0.61 -7.08
N ILE A 10 15.03 1.41 -7.44
CA ILE A 10 14.97 2.87 -7.25
C ILE A 10 13.95 3.50 -8.19
N LYS A 11 13.87 3.01 -9.42
CA LYS A 11 12.93 3.52 -10.42
C LYS A 11 11.46 3.24 -10.02
N ASP A 12 11.18 2.04 -9.53
CA ASP A 12 9.83 1.65 -9.11
C ASP A 12 9.38 2.32 -7.82
N ILE A 13 10.30 2.59 -6.90
CA ILE A 13 9.97 3.27 -5.63
C ILE A 13 9.60 4.74 -5.84
N ILE A 14 10.29 5.44 -6.74
CA ILE A 14 10.17 6.91 -6.86
C ILE A 14 9.51 7.31 -8.18
N ALA A 15 10.04 6.87 -9.32
CA ALA A 15 9.61 7.34 -10.64
C ALA A 15 8.38 6.59 -11.18
N GLU A 16 8.25 5.30 -10.92
CA GLU A 16 7.12 4.48 -11.37
C GLU A 16 6.20 4.05 -10.21
N ASN A 17 6.16 4.83 -9.13
CA ASN A 17 5.30 4.55 -8.00
C ASN A 17 3.83 4.40 -8.46
N PRO A 18 3.20 3.24 -8.22
CA PRO A 18 1.84 2.97 -8.70
C PRO A 18 0.79 3.93 -8.14
N VAL A 19 1.03 4.53 -6.98
CA VAL A 19 0.11 5.53 -6.42
C VAL A 19 0.22 6.86 -7.16
N ILE A 20 1.43 7.32 -7.46
CA ILE A 20 1.65 8.64 -8.08
C ILE A 20 1.29 8.62 -9.56
N ARG A 21 1.65 7.56 -10.28
CA ARG A 21 1.51 7.48 -11.73
C ARG A 21 0.17 6.88 -12.18
N GLN A 22 -0.35 5.90 -11.45
CA GLN A 22 -1.57 5.17 -11.79
C GLN A 22 -2.74 5.45 -10.84
N VAL A 23 -2.52 6.22 -9.77
CA VAL A 23 -3.51 6.56 -8.73
C VAL A 23 -4.14 5.28 -8.12
N LEU A 24 -3.33 4.22 -7.95
CA LEU A 24 -3.76 2.98 -7.31
C LEU A 24 -3.66 3.07 -5.79
N GLY A 25 -4.48 2.32 -5.07
CA GLY A 25 -4.44 2.25 -3.61
C GLY A 25 -5.30 3.28 -2.87
N ILE A 26 -6.25 3.92 -3.56
CA ILE A 26 -7.18 4.89 -2.94
C ILE A 26 -8.00 4.24 -1.83
N CYS A 27 -8.53 3.02 -2.07
CA CYS A 27 -9.43 2.33 -1.13
C CYS A 27 -8.80 2.15 0.25
N SER A 28 -7.58 1.67 0.29
CA SER A 28 -6.84 1.43 1.53
C SER A 28 -6.37 2.73 2.17
N SER A 29 -6.00 3.74 1.38
CA SER A 29 -5.62 5.06 1.92
C SER A 29 -6.79 5.76 2.61
N LEU A 30 -8.02 5.56 2.15
CA LEU A 30 -9.23 6.10 2.79
C LEU A 30 -9.56 5.40 4.10
N ALA A 31 -9.45 4.07 4.13
CA ALA A 31 -9.93 3.26 5.24
C ALA A 31 -8.92 3.18 6.40
N VAL A 32 -7.62 3.08 6.11
CA VAL A 32 -6.61 2.67 7.09
C VAL A 32 -5.83 3.84 7.68
N THR A 33 -5.70 4.96 6.97
CA THR A 33 -4.83 6.08 7.34
C THR A 33 -5.34 6.97 8.50
N ASN A 34 -6.38 6.53 9.23
CA ASN A 34 -6.87 7.24 10.41
C ASN A 34 -5.92 7.14 11.61
N LEU A 35 -5.26 5.98 11.77
CA LEU A 35 -4.32 5.70 12.85
C LEU A 35 -3.01 5.17 12.25
N LEU A 36 -1.90 5.75 12.68
CA LEU A 36 -0.57 5.38 12.17
C LEU A 36 -0.21 3.92 12.50
N ALA A 37 -0.62 3.41 13.67
CA ALA A 37 -0.41 2.02 14.04
C ALA A 37 -1.06 1.05 13.04
N ASN A 38 -2.34 1.25 12.71
CA ASN A 38 -3.05 0.41 11.75
C ASN A 38 -2.43 0.50 10.35
N THR A 39 -1.97 1.69 9.97
CA THR A 39 -1.30 1.93 8.70
C THR A 39 0.02 1.15 8.60
N LEU A 40 0.81 1.10 9.67
CA LEU A 40 2.08 0.35 9.70
C LEU A 40 1.86 -1.15 9.51
N PHE A 41 0.90 -1.74 10.24
CA PHE A 41 0.56 -3.16 10.06
C PHE A 41 0.07 -3.46 8.64
N MET A 42 -0.77 -2.58 8.10
CA MET A 42 -1.27 -2.72 6.74
C MET A 42 -0.13 -2.64 5.70
N CYS A 43 0.82 -1.75 5.88
CA CYS A 43 1.99 -1.60 5.01
C CYS A 43 2.85 -2.87 4.97
N ILE A 44 3.12 -3.46 6.13
CA ILE A 44 3.87 -4.72 6.23
C ILE A 44 3.11 -5.86 5.54
N GLY A 45 1.81 -5.99 5.83
CA GLY A 45 0.96 -7.02 5.24
C GLY A 45 0.88 -6.92 3.72
N VAL A 46 0.61 -5.71 3.20
CA VAL A 46 0.54 -5.48 1.75
C VAL A 46 1.88 -5.76 1.07
N THR A 47 2.99 -5.30 1.63
CA THR A 47 4.33 -5.52 1.04
C THR A 47 4.65 -7.01 0.97
N PHE A 48 4.39 -7.75 2.04
CA PHE A 48 4.62 -9.20 2.10
C PHE A 48 3.74 -9.95 1.10
N VAL A 49 2.44 -9.67 1.10
CA VAL A 49 1.49 -10.33 0.19
C VAL A 49 1.81 -9.99 -1.27
N THR A 50 2.15 -8.72 -1.57
CA THR A 50 2.50 -8.31 -2.95
C THR A 50 3.73 -9.05 -3.45
N ALA A 51 4.77 -9.16 -2.64
CA ALA A 51 6.00 -9.86 -3.03
C ALA A 51 5.75 -11.34 -3.31
N LEU A 52 5.07 -12.06 -2.40
CA LEU A 52 4.79 -13.48 -2.55
C LEU A 52 3.80 -13.78 -3.66
N SER A 53 2.72 -12.99 -3.78
CA SER A 53 1.74 -13.18 -4.84
C SER A 53 2.34 -12.94 -6.22
N ASN A 54 3.14 -11.90 -6.41
CA ASN A 54 3.83 -11.63 -7.67
C ASN A 54 4.81 -12.75 -8.03
N PHE A 55 5.53 -13.29 -7.06
CA PHE A 55 6.42 -14.43 -7.27
C PHE A 55 5.65 -15.67 -7.75
N THR A 56 4.56 -16.02 -7.06
CA THR A 56 3.73 -17.19 -7.38
C THR A 56 3.03 -17.03 -8.73
N ILE A 57 2.45 -15.85 -9.01
CA ILE A 57 1.79 -15.57 -10.29
C ILE A 57 2.77 -15.66 -11.44
N SER A 58 3.99 -15.18 -11.27
CA SER A 58 5.03 -15.28 -12.30
C SER A 58 5.45 -16.72 -12.59
N ILE A 59 5.46 -17.62 -11.60
CA ILE A 59 5.70 -19.06 -11.81
C ILE A 59 4.55 -19.70 -12.58
N LEU A 60 3.31 -19.37 -12.18
CA LEU A 60 2.09 -19.97 -12.77
C LEU A 60 1.69 -19.36 -14.12
N ARG A 61 2.33 -18.28 -14.56
CA ARG A 61 1.94 -17.53 -15.77
C ARG A 61 1.76 -18.38 -17.05
N ASN A 62 2.55 -19.45 -17.20
CA ASN A 62 2.51 -20.31 -18.38
C ASN A 62 1.34 -21.31 -18.35
N TYR A 63 0.77 -21.58 -17.16
CA TYR A 63 -0.33 -22.54 -16.99
C TYR A 63 -1.71 -21.87 -17.01
N ILE A 64 -1.77 -20.54 -16.77
CA ILE A 64 -3.03 -19.84 -16.61
C ILE A 64 -3.47 -19.23 -17.95
N PRO A 65 -4.63 -19.66 -18.52
CA PRO A 65 -5.16 -19.06 -19.73
C PRO A 65 -5.63 -17.62 -19.47
N LYS A 66 -5.47 -16.75 -20.49
CA LYS A 66 -5.74 -15.31 -20.38
C LYS A 66 -7.16 -14.98 -19.88
N ARG A 67 -8.15 -15.84 -20.17
CA ARG A 67 -9.57 -15.60 -19.81
C ARG A 67 -9.85 -15.67 -18.31
N ILE A 68 -9.14 -16.51 -17.57
CA ILE A 68 -9.38 -16.75 -16.13
C ILE A 68 -8.28 -16.17 -15.24
N ARG A 69 -7.33 -15.45 -15.84
CA ARG A 69 -6.13 -14.97 -15.14
C ARG A 69 -6.46 -14.11 -13.92
N MET A 70 -7.39 -13.18 -14.03
CA MET A 70 -7.80 -12.33 -12.90
C MET A 70 -8.37 -13.14 -11.72
N ILE A 71 -9.18 -14.16 -12.01
CA ILE A 71 -9.78 -15.00 -10.95
C ILE A 71 -8.70 -15.76 -10.19
N VAL A 72 -7.74 -16.32 -10.92
CA VAL A 72 -6.63 -17.06 -10.32
C VAL A 72 -5.71 -16.14 -9.49
N GLN A 73 -5.46 -14.93 -9.98
CA GLN A 73 -4.68 -13.94 -9.24
C GLN A 73 -5.34 -13.59 -7.90
N VAL A 74 -6.64 -13.28 -7.91
CA VAL A 74 -7.39 -12.97 -6.67
C VAL A 74 -7.38 -14.16 -5.72
N LEU A 75 -7.50 -15.40 -6.22
CA LEU A 75 -7.45 -16.61 -5.39
C LEU A 75 -6.10 -16.76 -4.70
N ILE A 76 -5.00 -16.56 -5.43
CA ILE A 76 -3.64 -16.62 -4.88
C ILE A 76 -3.44 -15.54 -3.82
N ILE A 77 -3.85 -14.29 -4.09
CA ILE A 77 -3.76 -13.18 -3.16
C ILE A 77 -4.56 -13.49 -1.89
N ALA A 78 -5.81 -13.97 -2.04
CA ALA A 78 -6.67 -14.32 -0.92
C ALA A 78 -6.06 -15.43 -0.04
N SER A 79 -5.43 -16.43 -0.64
CA SER A 79 -4.76 -17.50 0.10
C SER A 79 -3.61 -16.97 0.97
N TYR A 80 -2.77 -16.09 0.45
CA TYR A 80 -1.70 -15.48 1.23
C TYR A 80 -2.23 -14.55 2.32
N VAL A 81 -3.28 -13.78 2.03
CA VAL A 81 -3.91 -12.90 3.02
C VAL A 81 -4.52 -13.71 4.17
N MET A 82 -5.17 -14.84 3.88
CA MET A 82 -5.69 -15.74 4.93
C MET A 82 -4.57 -16.31 5.82
N ILE A 83 -3.43 -16.67 5.23
CA ILE A 83 -2.28 -17.14 6.03
C ILE A 83 -1.80 -16.01 6.96
N VAL A 84 -1.66 -14.80 6.46
CA VAL A 84 -1.26 -13.64 7.27
C VAL A 84 -2.27 -13.37 8.38
N ASP A 85 -3.57 -13.44 8.11
CA ASP A 85 -4.63 -13.23 9.09
C ASP A 85 -4.58 -14.26 10.23
N ILE A 86 -4.41 -15.53 9.88
CA ILE A 86 -4.28 -16.61 10.87
C ILE A 86 -3.04 -16.40 11.75
N VAL A 87 -1.91 -16.01 11.17
CA VAL A 87 -0.67 -15.73 11.90
C VAL A 87 -0.85 -14.56 12.87
N ILE A 88 -1.46 -13.45 12.42
CA ILE A 88 -1.72 -12.29 13.27
C ILE A 88 -2.66 -12.68 14.42
N LYS A 89 -3.71 -13.44 14.14
CA LYS A 89 -4.66 -13.93 15.14
C LYS A 89 -4.02 -14.84 16.19
N ALA A 90 -3.05 -15.66 15.77
CA ALA A 90 -2.33 -16.57 16.67
C ALA A 90 -1.33 -15.83 17.57
N VAL A 91 -0.67 -14.78 17.05
CA VAL A 91 0.36 -14.04 17.80
C VAL A 91 -0.23 -13.00 18.74
N ASN A 92 -1.25 -12.25 18.30
CA ASN A 92 -1.86 -11.19 19.09
C ASN A 92 -3.35 -11.03 18.75
N PRO A 93 -4.25 -11.65 19.54
CA PRO A 93 -5.69 -11.57 19.30
C PRO A 93 -6.27 -10.16 19.49
N ASP A 94 -5.66 -9.31 20.32
CA ASP A 94 -6.09 -7.93 20.53
C ASP A 94 -5.83 -7.07 19.30
N ILE A 95 -4.66 -7.19 18.68
CA ILE A 95 -4.32 -6.51 17.43
C ILE A 95 -5.25 -6.97 16.31
N HIS A 96 -5.59 -8.26 16.24
CA HIS A 96 -6.50 -8.79 15.24
C HIS A 96 -7.89 -8.14 15.29
N ARG A 97 -8.41 -7.79 16.48
CA ARG A 97 -9.71 -7.10 16.61
C ARG A 97 -9.72 -5.74 15.93
N PHE A 98 -8.61 -5.02 15.95
CA PHE A 98 -8.49 -3.71 15.29
C PHE A 98 -8.20 -3.82 13.78
N ILE A 99 -7.45 -4.82 13.36
CA ILE A 99 -6.95 -4.96 11.98
C ILE A 99 -7.85 -5.86 11.13
N GLY A 100 -8.60 -6.80 11.75
CA GLY A 100 -9.45 -7.77 11.06
C GLY A 100 -10.32 -7.20 9.93
N PRO A 101 -11.05 -6.08 10.14
CA PRO A 101 -11.83 -5.45 9.10
C PRO A 101 -11.00 -4.96 7.89
N TYR A 102 -9.72 -4.66 8.11
CA TYR A 102 -8.83 -4.13 7.06
C TYR A 102 -8.11 -5.23 6.27
N VAL A 103 -8.06 -6.46 6.81
CA VAL A 103 -7.45 -7.61 6.12
C VAL A 103 -8.15 -7.89 4.80
N GLY A 104 -9.48 -7.77 4.75
CA GLY A 104 -10.26 -7.89 3.51
C GLY A 104 -9.87 -6.87 2.45
N LEU A 105 -9.43 -5.66 2.84
CA LEU A 105 -8.96 -4.63 1.92
C LEU A 105 -7.60 -4.96 1.29
N ILE A 106 -6.83 -5.87 1.85
CA ILE A 106 -5.58 -6.35 1.22
C ILE A 106 -5.92 -7.20 0.00
N ILE A 107 -6.95 -8.06 0.08
CA ILE A 107 -7.36 -8.94 -1.03
C ILE A 107 -7.79 -8.11 -2.25
N THR A 108 -8.58 -7.07 -2.01
CA THR A 108 -9.11 -6.20 -3.08
C THR A 108 -8.20 -5.02 -3.40
N ASN A 109 -6.97 -5.03 -2.91
CA ASN A 109 -6.05 -3.92 -3.10
C ASN A 109 -5.62 -3.81 -4.57
N CYS A 110 -5.96 -2.69 -5.19
CA CYS A 110 -5.68 -2.43 -6.60
C CYS A 110 -4.18 -2.38 -6.93
N ILE A 111 -3.30 -2.12 -5.96
CA ILE A 111 -1.86 -2.17 -6.18
C ILE A 111 -1.38 -3.59 -6.39
N ILE A 112 -1.82 -4.54 -5.55
CA ILE A 112 -1.43 -5.95 -5.67
C ILE A 112 -1.91 -6.50 -7.01
N MET A 113 -3.20 -6.29 -7.34
CA MET A 113 -3.76 -6.71 -8.63
C MET A 113 -3.09 -6.01 -9.82
N GLY A 114 -2.86 -4.70 -9.71
CA GLY A 114 -2.25 -3.91 -10.79
C GLY A 114 -0.83 -4.37 -11.11
N ARG A 115 0.00 -4.63 -10.10
CA ARG A 115 1.38 -5.13 -10.31
C ARG A 115 1.41 -6.60 -10.74
N ALA A 116 0.51 -7.42 -10.22
CA ALA A 116 0.34 -8.80 -10.66
C ALA A 116 0.04 -8.89 -12.15
N GLU A 117 -0.85 -8.06 -12.66
CA GLU A 117 -1.24 -8.05 -14.06
C GLU A 117 -0.21 -7.33 -14.94
N ALA A 118 0.26 -6.16 -14.55
CA ALA A 118 1.15 -5.35 -15.38
C ALA A 118 2.57 -5.89 -15.45
N PHE A 119 3.07 -6.50 -14.38
CA PHE A 119 4.47 -6.89 -14.28
C PHE A 119 4.68 -8.40 -14.07
N ALA A 120 4.07 -9.00 -13.04
CA ALA A 120 4.34 -10.38 -12.66
C ALA A 120 3.93 -11.39 -13.76
N SER A 121 2.85 -11.10 -14.48
CA SER A 121 2.35 -11.95 -15.56
C SER A 121 3.29 -11.99 -16.80
N GLN A 122 4.21 -11.04 -16.92
CA GLN A 122 5.08 -10.89 -18.11
C GLN A 122 6.55 -11.18 -17.83
N ASN A 123 7.00 -11.09 -16.58
CA ASN A 123 8.40 -11.18 -16.20
C ASN A 123 8.76 -12.47 -15.46
N LYS A 124 10.08 -12.71 -15.29
CA LYS A 124 10.63 -13.86 -14.56
C LYS A 124 10.34 -13.74 -13.05
N PRO A 125 10.18 -14.87 -12.32
CA PRO A 125 9.76 -14.86 -10.92
C PRO A 125 10.71 -14.10 -9.98
N GLY A 126 12.02 -14.19 -10.16
CA GLY A 126 12.97 -13.45 -9.32
C GLY A 126 12.87 -11.93 -9.44
N ILE A 127 12.62 -11.42 -10.65
CA ILE A 127 12.45 -9.99 -10.90
C ILE A 127 11.07 -9.54 -10.40
N SER A 128 10.05 -10.37 -10.55
CA SER A 128 8.70 -10.09 -10.06
C SER A 128 8.61 -9.99 -8.53
N LEU A 129 9.42 -10.76 -7.81
CA LEU A 129 9.52 -10.65 -6.36
C LEU A 129 10.13 -9.31 -5.94
N LEU A 130 11.23 -8.90 -6.60
CA LEU A 130 11.87 -7.60 -6.33
C LEU A 130 10.95 -6.43 -6.66
N ASP A 131 10.22 -6.50 -7.76
CA ASP A 131 9.22 -5.51 -8.13
C ASP A 131 8.07 -5.41 -7.10
N GLY A 132 7.59 -6.55 -6.61
CA GLY A 132 6.58 -6.60 -5.55
C GLY A 132 7.03 -5.94 -4.26
N LEU A 133 8.28 -6.19 -3.84
CA LEU A 133 8.89 -5.53 -2.69
C LEU A 133 9.05 -4.02 -2.91
N ALA A 134 9.59 -3.61 -4.05
CA ALA A 134 9.80 -2.19 -4.36
C ALA A 134 8.48 -1.41 -4.41
N SER A 135 7.47 -1.95 -5.08
CA SER A 135 6.13 -1.36 -5.17
C SER A 135 5.43 -1.30 -3.81
N GLY A 136 5.56 -2.36 -2.98
CA GLY A 136 5.03 -2.39 -1.63
C GLY A 136 5.66 -1.35 -0.72
N ILE A 137 6.98 -1.19 -0.77
CA ILE A 137 7.70 -0.14 -0.01
C ILE A 137 7.30 1.25 -0.50
N GLY A 138 7.28 1.49 -1.81
CA GLY A 138 6.88 2.78 -2.38
C GLY A 138 5.47 3.18 -1.98
N TYR A 139 4.54 2.22 -1.97
CA TYR A 139 3.19 2.41 -1.48
C TYR A 139 3.14 2.72 0.02
N SER A 140 3.89 1.98 0.82
CA SER A 140 3.96 2.17 2.27
C SER A 140 4.45 3.56 2.65
N MET A 141 5.42 4.10 1.94
CA MET A 141 5.92 5.47 2.17
C MET A 141 4.83 6.52 1.98
N ILE A 142 4.00 6.37 0.94
CA ILE A 142 2.90 7.32 0.68
C ILE A 142 1.81 7.18 1.74
N LEU A 143 1.41 5.94 2.10
CA LEU A 143 0.41 5.72 3.15
C LEU A 143 0.83 6.30 4.49
N ILE A 144 2.08 6.07 4.89
CA ILE A 144 2.62 6.60 6.14
C ILE A 144 2.63 8.13 6.11
N SER A 145 3.02 8.75 4.99
CA SER A 145 2.99 10.21 4.84
C SER A 145 1.56 10.77 5.01
N ILE A 146 0.56 10.13 4.40
CA ILE A 146 -0.85 10.52 4.56
C ILE A 146 -1.31 10.31 6.00
N ALA A 147 -0.96 9.18 6.61
CA ALA A 147 -1.38 8.86 7.97
C ALA A 147 -0.80 9.84 9.00
N ILE A 148 0.48 10.22 8.89
CA ILE A 148 1.11 11.21 9.76
C ILE A 148 0.37 12.54 9.69
N VAL A 149 0.09 13.04 8.49
CA VAL A 149 -0.61 14.31 8.33
C VAL A 149 -2.04 14.23 8.86
N ARG A 150 -2.75 13.14 8.60
CA ARG A 150 -4.13 12.97 9.08
C ARG A 150 -4.21 12.80 10.60
N GLU A 151 -3.32 12.04 11.21
CA GLU A 151 -3.29 11.84 12.65
C GLU A 151 -2.91 13.13 13.38
N THR A 152 -1.93 13.87 12.86
CA THR A 152 -1.55 15.17 13.45
C THR A 152 -2.65 16.21 13.32
N LEU A 153 -3.31 16.34 12.17
CA LEU A 153 -4.37 17.31 11.94
C LEU A 153 -5.70 16.89 12.59
N GLY A 154 -6.02 15.60 12.60
CA GLY A 154 -7.30 15.08 13.13
C GLY A 154 -7.33 14.95 14.64
N PHE A 155 -6.31 14.35 15.23
CA PHE A 155 -6.29 14.02 16.66
C PHE A 155 -5.27 14.83 17.45
N GLY A 156 -4.29 15.48 16.79
CA GLY A 156 -3.20 16.18 17.49
C GLY A 156 -2.31 15.21 18.28
N SER A 157 -2.24 13.94 17.85
CA SER A 157 -1.40 12.90 18.44
C SER A 157 -0.57 12.25 17.34
N ILE A 158 0.57 11.68 17.69
CA ILE A 158 1.40 10.83 16.82
C ILE A 158 1.65 9.53 17.57
N LEU A 159 1.26 8.37 17.01
CA LEU A 159 1.37 7.05 17.64
C LEU A 159 0.72 6.95 19.04
N GLY A 160 -0.37 7.69 19.27
CA GLY A 160 -1.03 7.72 20.58
C GLY A 160 -0.38 8.63 21.63
N PHE A 161 0.75 9.28 21.33
CA PHE A 161 1.33 10.31 22.19
C PHE A 161 0.71 11.66 21.85
N ALA A 162 -0.03 12.23 22.81
CA ALA A 162 -0.61 13.57 22.67
C ALA A 162 0.52 14.61 22.55
N LEU A 163 0.49 15.43 21.50
CA LEU A 163 1.42 16.57 21.41
C LEU A 163 1.08 17.60 22.51
N PRO A 164 2.11 18.18 23.18
CA PRO A 164 1.89 19.17 24.24
C PRO A 164 1.19 20.45 23.77
N ALA A 165 1.05 20.67 22.47
CA ALA A 165 0.35 21.80 21.88
C ALA A 165 -1.18 21.66 21.81
N LYS A 166 -1.74 20.51 22.24
CA LYS A 166 -3.17 20.18 22.12
C LYS A 166 -4.07 21.09 22.98
N ASP A 167 -3.57 21.59 24.10
CA ASP A 167 -4.41 22.27 25.09
C ASP A 167 -4.59 23.79 24.85
N ILE A 168 -3.81 24.41 23.95
CA ILE A 168 -3.78 25.86 23.84
C ILE A 168 -4.42 26.41 22.54
N TRP A 169 -4.38 25.68 21.42
CA TRP A 169 -4.77 26.27 20.12
C TRP A 169 -5.39 25.32 19.11
N TRP A 170 -5.54 24.00 19.41
CA TRP A 170 -5.92 23.01 18.40
C TRP A 170 -7.40 22.64 18.46
N HIS A 171 -8.18 23.15 17.54
CA HIS A 171 -9.51 22.61 17.24
C HIS A 171 -9.36 21.38 16.35
N GLN A 172 -9.91 20.24 16.82
CA GLN A 172 -9.91 18.99 16.03
C GLN A 172 -10.64 19.20 14.70
N TRP A 173 -9.93 19.04 13.63
CA TRP A 173 -10.51 19.12 12.29
C TRP A 173 -11.19 17.79 11.94
N THR A 174 -12.44 17.63 12.37
CA THR A 174 -13.24 16.42 12.15
C THR A 174 -13.34 16.02 10.67
N ILE A 175 -13.27 16.99 9.75
CA ILE A 175 -13.27 16.76 8.29
C ILE A 175 -12.05 15.93 7.86
N MET A 176 -10.90 16.09 8.51
CA MET A 176 -9.68 15.32 8.19
C MET A 176 -9.75 13.86 8.65
N VAL A 177 -10.54 13.56 9.69
CA VAL A 177 -10.78 12.19 10.15
C VAL A 177 -11.75 11.46 9.21
N MET A 178 -12.67 12.19 8.57
CA MET A 178 -13.62 11.64 7.61
C MET A 178 -12.95 11.22 6.28
N PRO A 179 -13.55 10.28 5.52
CA PRO A 179 -13.05 9.84 4.22
C PRO A 179 -12.74 10.97 3.22
N PRO A 180 -13.54 12.05 3.11
CA PRO A 180 -13.22 13.17 2.21
C PRO A 180 -11.85 13.80 2.48
N GLY A 181 -11.43 13.90 3.75
CA GLY A 181 -10.11 14.44 4.10
C GLY A 181 -8.96 13.63 3.51
N ALA A 182 -9.09 12.29 3.45
CA ALA A 182 -8.09 11.45 2.82
C ALA A 182 -7.97 11.69 1.31
N PHE A 183 -9.08 11.97 0.62
CA PHE A 183 -9.05 12.31 -0.81
C PHE A 183 -8.29 13.61 -1.07
N PHE A 184 -8.56 14.64 -0.27
CA PHE A 184 -7.85 15.92 -0.39
C PHE A 184 -6.35 15.74 -0.16
N MET A 185 -5.97 15.01 0.88
CA MET A 185 -4.57 14.76 1.19
C MET A 185 -3.87 13.94 0.11
N LEU A 186 -4.52 12.88 -0.38
CA LEU A 186 -3.98 12.08 -1.48
C LEU A 186 -3.84 12.91 -2.76
N GLY A 187 -4.82 13.76 -3.07
CA GLY A 187 -4.76 14.67 -4.21
C GLY A 187 -3.61 15.67 -4.11
N ILE A 188 -3.41 16.29 -2.95
CA ILE A 188 -2.33 17.24 -2.71
C ILE A 188 -0.96 16.55 -2.80
N ILE A 189 -0.80 15.38 -2.16
CA ILE A 189 0.46 14.64 -2.15
C ILE A 189 0.82 14.17 -3.56
N THR A 190 -0.14 13.61 -4.30
CA THR A 190 0.09 13.16 -5.68
C THR A 190 0.39 14.33 -6.62
N TRP A 191 -0.30 15.45 -6.48
CA TRP A 191 -0.01 16.66 -7.26
C TRP A 191 1.40 17.20 -6.98
N PHE A 192 1.78 17.31 -5.71
CA PHE A 192 3.10 17.78 -5.33
C PHE A 192 4.22 16.82 -5.78
N ALA A 193 4.03 15.51 -5.58
CA ALA A 193 4.98 14.48 -6.00
C ALA A 193 5.15 14.48 -7.52
N ARG A 194 4.05 14.56 -8.28
CA ARG A 194 4.08 14.60 -9.75
C ARG A 194 4.76 15.86 -10.27
N SER A 195 4.46 17.02 -9.71
CA SER A 195 5.12 18.29 -10.08
C SER A 195 6.63 18.27 -9.82
N ARG A 196 7.08 17.55 -8.79
CA ARG A 196 8.52 17.39 -8.52
C ARG A 196 9.18 16.41 -9.49
N LEU A 197 8.50 15.33 -9.87
CA LEU A 197 9.00 14.35 -10.83
C LEU A 197 9.12 14.97 -12.25
N GLU A 198 8.11 15.71 -12.70
CA GLU A 198 8.14 16.39 -13.99
C GLU A 198 9.28 17.43 -14.09
N LYS A 199 9.60 18.09 -12.97
CA LYS A 199 10.76 19.02 -12.91
C LYS A 199 12.12 18.31 -12.89
N ALA A 200 12.16 17.04 -12.51
CA ALA A 200 13.39 16.26 -12.50
C ALA A 200 13.64 15.55 -13.85
N GLU A 201 12.60 15.41 -14.69
CA GLU A 201 12.68 14.86 -16.05
C GLU A 201 12.93 15.94 -17.13
N ALA A 202 12.70 17.22 -16.81
CA ALA A 202 12.95 18.38 -17.68
C ALA A 202 14.34 18.98 -17.47
#